data_8fb436902114e34e51183a69ea4055f9
#
_entry.id   8fb436902114e34e51183a69ea4055f9
#
_cell.length_a   1.000
_cell.length_b   1.000
_cell.length_c   1.000
_cell.angle_alpha   90.00
_cell.angle_beta   90.00
_cell.angle_gamma   90.00
#
_symmetry.space_group_name_H-M   'P 1'
#
loop_
_entity.id
_entity.type
_entity.pdbx_description
1 polymer ?
#
loop_
_entity_poly.entity_id
_entity_poly.type
_entity_poly.pdbx_seq_one_letter_code
_entity_poly.pdbx_strand_id
1 'polypeptide(L)'
;MNNFKSIVAAAIGLLVGVQASAHDNFNYLNITAGGGLHTMRHNPSLGEFDEGSKFKPCFGGAFNVNYIHFFGSHFGLGTGLGASYNQSRSILNGMDVSLENDAYNGNQAYEYRMLYSDWEEVQRAIVAELPLGFYGRTDLNEKLSLLVGIGGKLTFPFYYKYEVVDGDLETRGYYKKYNNEFFDLPQHGFGHDNSLYSGSTDAKLGFSAYLDLGFNRWMNEKTALYWGAYFNYGITDLTKSHQAALYDVNSNYSGVHASKVVDKASLLSAGLKVGVTLAFGKKPEPVVNDTVFVKDTVSMDDQLILQTPDTLAADSSWIDVADMIAKLPDWDHFNYKNKAALEEATKAFSALSDSAKAEIPENLRDKLLGLNTNVAKSTIPNLESSLKIKHSYGFAFSSSDGHFTKEQTDYMHFVADCLKMNPQAKISVIGYTCNIGSENQNEVFGYDRAIHVHNYLIRYGAFEDQVIMDTKTFHDPVAPNDCEKNRAKNRRTEIKLIKK
;
A
#
# COMPACT_ATOMS: atom_id res chain seq x y z
N MET A 1 3.75 2.46 -9.67
CA MET A 1 2.29 2.71 -9.74
C MET A 1 1.83 3.23 -11.11
N ASN A 2 2.56 4.11 -11.81
CA ASN A 2 2.16 4.62 -13.13
C ASN A 2 2.03 3.53 -14.22
N ASN A 3 2.89 2.53 -14.22
CA ASN A 3 2.83 1.45 -15.21
C ASN A 3 1.59 0.54 -15.06
N PHE A 4 1.06 0.38 -13.85
CA PHE A 4 -0.14 -0.43 -13.60
C PHE A 4 -1.40 0.25 -14.15
N LYS A 5 -1.54 1.57 -13.98
CA LYS A 5 -2.66 2.35 -14.55
C LYS A 5 -2.67 2.30 -16.07
N SER A 6 -1.49 2.32 -16.70
CA SER A 6 -1.35 2.22 -18.16
C SER A 6 -1.73 0.84 -18.70
N ILE A 7 -1.42 -0.24 -17.97
CA ILE A 7 -1.79 -1.61 -18.34
C ILE A 7 -3.31 -1.82 -18.21
N VAL A 8 -3.91 -1.31 -17.14
CA VAL A 8 -5.37 -1.37 -16.93
C VAL A 8 -6.12 -0.57 -18.00
N ALA A 9 -5.65 0.64 -18.33
CA ALA A 9 -6.22 1.47 -19.39
C ALA A 9 -6.09 0.83 -20.77
N ALA A 10 -4.97 0.18 -21.07
CA ALA A 10 -4.76 -0.58 -22.31
C ALA A 10 -5.68 -1.81 -22.39
N ALA A 11 -5.89 -2.53 -21.29
CA ALA A 11 -6.80 -3.67 -21.20
C ALA A 11 -8.28 -3.25 -21.41
N ILE A 12 -8.70 -2.11 -20.86
CA ILE A 12 -10.04 -1.54 -21.07
C ILE A 12 -10.20 -1.04 -22.51
N GLY A 13 -9.16 -0.40 -23.08
CA GLY A 13 -9.17 0.12 -24.46
C GLY A 13 -9.30 -1.00 -25.52
N LEU A 14 -8.72 -2.17 -25.26
CA LEU A 14 -8.87 -3.36 -26.11
C LEU A 14 -10.29 -3.93 -26.15
N LEU A 15 -11.09 -3.71 -25.11
CA LEU A 15 -12.49 -4.19 -25.04
C LEU A 15 -13.49 -3.31 -25.78
N VAL A 16 -13.17 -2.05 -26.06
CA VAL A 16 -14.09 -1.05 -26.63
C VAL A 16 -14.07 -1.03 -28.17
N GLY A 17 -13.06 -1.61 -28.81
CA GLY A 17 -12.76 -1.40 -30.25
C GLY A 17 -13.22 -2.49 -31.20
N VAL A 18 -13.80 -3.64 -30.80
CA VAL A 18 -14.08 -4.75 -31.67
C VAL A 18 -15.59 -5.09 -31.69
N GLN A 19 -16.25 -4.82 -32.80
CA GLN A 19 -17.59 -5.34 -33.10
C GLN A 19 -17.46 -6.77 -33.64
N ALA A 20 -17.34 -7.76 -32.77
CA ALA A 20 -17.44 -9.16 -33.13
C ALA A 20 -18.64 -9.82 -32.43
N SER A 21 -19.25 -10.78 -33.07
CA SER A 21 -20.37 -11.54 -32.50
C SER A 21 -19.88 -12.38 -31.34
N ALA A 22 -20.32 -12.06 -30.14
CA ALA A 22 -19.96 -12.80 -28.93
C ALA A 22 -20.73 -14.13 -28.86
N HIS A 23 -20.10 -15.17 -28.31
CA HIS A 23 -20.76 -16.44 -28.01
C HIS A 23 -22.00 -16.22 -27.13
N ASP A 24 -23.10 -16.88 -27.48
CA ASP A 24 -24.41 -16.69 -26.84
C ASP A 24 -24.56 -17.27 -25.44
N ASN A 25 -23.51 -17.89 -24.89
CA ASN A 25 -23.53 -18.46 -23.54
C ASN A 25 -23.28 -17.41 -22.47
N PHE A 26 -24.13 -17.38 -21.43
CA PHE A 26 -24.00 -16.40 -20.32
C PHE A 26 -23.08 -16.79 -19.22
N ASN A 27 -22.72 -18.08 -19.07
CA ASN A 27 -21.98 -18.59 -17.95
C ASN A 27 -20.73 -19.31 -18.43
N TYR A 28 -19.61 -19.00 -17.82
CA TYR A 28 -18.36 -19.70 -17.98
C TYR A 28 -17.93 -20.33 -16.67
N LEU A 29 -17.53 -21.59 -16.71
CA LEU A 29 -16.74 -22.24 -15.67
C LEU A 29 -15.32 -22.38 -16.23
N ASN A 30 -14.39 -21.61 -15.68
CA ASN A 30 -12.99 -21.57 -16.10
C ASN A 30 -12.12 -22.31 -15.09
N ILE A 31 -11.52 -23.43 -15.50
CA ILE A 31 -10.64 -24.28 -14.67
C ILE A 31 -9.23 -24.11 -15.20
N THR A 32 -8.34 -23.58 -14.38
CA THR A 32 -6.98 -23.23 -14.81
C THR A 32 -5.92 -23.66 -13.81
N ALA A 33 -4.77 -24.05 -14.35
CA ALA A 33 -3.52 -24.23 -13.60
C ALA A 33 -2.46 -23.29 -14.18
N GLY A 34 -1.66 -22.68 -13.33
CA GLY A 34 -0.65 -21.73 -13.74
C GLY A 34 0.63 -21.85 -12.92
N GLY A 35 1.69 -21.29 -13.46
CA GLY A 35 2.99 -21.22 -12.80
C GLY A 35 3.76 -19.97 -13.22
N GLY A 36 4.71 -19.58 -12.39
CA GLY A 36 5.53 -18.41 -12.61
C GLY A 36 6.14 -17.89 -11.33
N LEU A 37 6.33 -16.61 -11.24
CA LEU A 37 6.74 -15.94 -10.02
C LEU A 37 5.60 -16.02 -9.00
N HIS A 38 5.83 -16.70 -7.87
CA HIS A 38 4.91 -16.77 -6.74
C HIS A 38 5.69 -16.55 -5.46
N THR A 39 5.66 -15.35 -4.94
CA THR A 39 6.50 -14.97 -3.80
C THR A 39 5.72 -14.22 -2.73
N MET A 40 6.24 -14.26 -1.52
CA MET A 40 5.82 -13.39 -0.42
C MET A 40 6.80 -12.22 -0.37
N ARG A 41 6.39 -11.12 -0.98
CA ARG A 41 7.16 -9.89 -0.96
C ARG A 41 7.14 -9.30 0.44
N HIS A 42 8.29 -9.03 0.96
CA HIS A 42 8.45 -8.37 2.24
C HIS A 42 9.33 -7.12 2.08
N ASN A 43 8.99 -6.11 2.86
CA ASN A 43 9.80 -4.91 2.96
C ASN A 43 10.69 -5.10 4.19
N PRO A 44 12.00 -5.16 4.01
CA PRO A 44 12.89 -5.21 5.15
C PRO A 44 12.81 -3.89 5.93
N SER A 45 12.60 -3.99 7.21
CA SER A 45 12.81 -2.91 8.17
C SER A 45 14.28 -2.94 8.58
N LEU A 46 15.15 -2.62 7.64
CA LEU A 46 16.59 -2.89 7.74
C LEU A 46 17.38 -1.86 8.58
N GLY A 47 16.83 -1.35 9.67
CA GLY A 47 17.57 -0.40 10.53
C GLY A 47 18.90 -0.94 11.08
N GLU A 48 19.11 -2.26 11.13
CA GLU A 48 20.27 -2.90 11.78
C GLU A 48 20.98 -3.95 10.93
N PHE A 49 20.45 -4.26 9.71
CA PHE A 49 21.05 -5.22 8.80
C PHE A 49 21.76 -4.52 7.64
N ASP A 50 22.97 -4.98 7.35
CA ASP A 50 23.83 -4.44 6.30
C ASP A 50 23.18 -4.47 4.91
N GLU A 51 23.67 -3.62 3.98
CA GLU A 51 23.29 -3.62 2.55
C GLU A 51 23.45 -4.99 1.87
N GLY A 52 24.16 -5.95 2.52
CA GLY A 52 24.30 -7.34 2.11
C GLY A 52 23.03 -8.19 2.18
N SER A 53 22.05 -7.83 3.01
CA SER A 53 20.79 -8.58 3.15
C SER A 53 19.96 -8.53 1.88
N LYS A 54 19.45 -9.70 1.45
CA LYS A 54 18.71 -9.85 0.19
C LYS A 54 17.47 -10.70 0.37
N PHE A 55 16.41 -10.28 -0.28
CA PHE A 55 15.18 -11.04 -0.37
C PHE A 55 14.97 -11.48 -1.82
N LYS A 56 14.95 -12.78 -2.05
CA LYS A 56 14.86 -13.36 -3.40
C LYS A 56 13.44 -13.86 -3.66
N PRO A 57 12.80 -13.41 -4.76
CA PRO A 57 11.55 -13.98 -5.21
C PRO A 57 11.77 -15.40 -5.74
N CYS A 58 10.78 -16.28 -5.55
CA CYS A 58 10.83 -17.67 -5.97
C CYS A 58 9.68 -18.01 -6.92
N PHE A 59 9.77 -19.19 -7.53
CA PHE A 59 8.73 -19.74 -8.39
C PHE A 59 7.72 -20.56 -7.59
N GLY A 60 6.51 -20.63 -8.12
CA GLY A 60 5.43 -21.41 -7.57
C GLY A 60 4.31 -21.61 -8.61
N GLY A 61 3.13 -21.93 -8.12
CA GLY A 61 2.00 -22.18 -9.01
C GLY A 61 0.66 -21.96 -8.33
N ALA A 62 -0.39 -21.94 -9.14
CA ALA A 62 -1.77 -21.78 -8.69
C ALA A 62 -2.72 -22.66 -9.48
N PHE A 63 -3.78 -23.09 -8.81
CA PHE A 63 -4.94 -23.76 -9.42
C PHE A 63 -6.19 -22.98 -9.07
N ASN A 64 -7.05 -22.72 -10.07
CA ASN A 64 -8.26 -21.91 -9.89
C ASN A 64 -9.44 -22.53 -10.63
N VAL A 65 -10.61 -22.44 -10.00
CA VAL A 65 -11.91 -22.75 -10.57
C VAL A 65 -12.79 -21.51 -10.42
N ASN A 66 -13.06 -20.83 -11.53
CA ASN A 66 -13.80 -19.57 -11.55
C ASN A 66 -15.12 -19.74 -12.29
N TYR A 67 -16.20 -19.29 -11.70
CA TYR A 67 -17.50 -19.13 -12.33
C TYR A 67 -17.68 -17.66 -12.71
N ILE A 68 -18.05 -17.41 -13.97
CA ILE A 68 -18.25 -16.08 -14.53
C ILE A 68 -19.66 -16.02 -15.13
N HIS A 69 -20.45 -15.06 -14.68
CA HIS A 69 -21.77 -14.77 -15.26
C HIS A 69 -21.69 -13.48 -16.08
N PHE A 70 -22.07 -13.56 -17.36
CA PHE A 70 -22.11 -12.41 -18.27
C PHE A 70 -23.51 -11.82 -18.34
N PHE A 71 -23.65 -10.52 -18.13
CA PHE A 71 -24.92 -9.77 -18.23
C PHE A 71 -25.27 -9.39 -19.64
N GLY A 72 -24.43 -9.71 -20.59
CA GLY A 72 -24.60 -9.44 -22.01
C GLY A 72 -23.48 -10.07 -22.82
N SER A 73 -23.22 -9.53 -23.99
CA SER A 73 -22.22 -10.09 -24.88
C SER A 73 -20.80 -9.93 -24.39
N HIS A 74 -20.50 -8.87 -23.57
CA HIS A 74 -19.14 -8.45 -23.30
C HIS A 74 -18.75 -8.45 -21.82
N PHE A 75 -19.65 -8.11 -20.91
CA PHE A 75 -19.32 -7.87 -19.50
C PHE A 75 -19.98 -8.86 -18.54
N GLY A 76 -19.24 -9.26 -17.52
CA GLY A 76 -19.72 -10.18 -16.50
C GLY A 76 -19.07 -9.97 -15.16
N LEU A 77 -19.61 -10.65 -14.16
CA LEU A 77 -19.05 -10.81 -12.83
C LEU A 77 -18.63 -12.26 -12.63
N GLY A 78 -17.52 -12.46 -11.93
CA GLY A 78 -17.04 -13.79 -11.62
C GLY A 78 -16.54 -13.92 -10.21
N THR A 79 -16.71 -15.12 -9.69
CA THR A 79 -16.15 -15.57 -8.41
C THR A 79 -15.62 -16.99 -8.55
N GLY A 80 -14.92 -17.50 -7.56
CA GLY A 80 -14.39 -18.85 -7.64
C GLY A 80 -13.64 -19.27 -6.38
N LEU A 81 -12.92 -20.36 -6.53
CA LEU A 81 -12.02 -20.89 -5.51
C LEU A 81 -10.66 -21.17 -6.16
N GLY A 82 -9.60 -20.88 -5.46
CA GLY A 82 -8.25 -21.18 -5.89
C GLY A 82 -7.34 -21.58 -4.74
N ALA A 83 -6.20 -22.14 -5.11
CA ALA A 83 -5.10 -22.38 -4.20
C ALA A 83 -3.80 -22.04 -4.90
N SER A 84 -2.87 -21.41 -4.17
CA SER A 84 -1.54 -21.10 -4.70
C SER A 84 -0.44 -21.52 -3.73
N TYR A 85 0.66 -22.00 -4.29
CA TYR A 85 1.91 -22.27 -3.59
C TYR A 85 2.86 -21.11 -3.83
N ASN A 86 3.31 -20.49 -2.75
CA ASN A 86 4.16 -19.32 -2.77
C ASN A 86 5.42 -19.60 -1.94
N GLN A 87 6.56 -19.14 -2.43
CA GLN A 87 7.84 -19.31 -1.77
C GLN A 87 8.64 -18.02 -1.86
N SER A 88 9.35 -17.66 -0.78
CA SER A 88 10.35 -16.59 -0.77
C SER A 88 11.61 -17.08 -0.07
N ARG A 89 12.70 -16.36 -0.26
CA ARG A 89 13.99 -16.66 0.34
C ARG A 89 14.58 -15.35 0.87
N SER A 90 14.99 -15.36 2.14
CA SER A 90 15.66 -14.26 2.79
C SER A 90 17.11 -14.63 3.07
N ILE A 91 18.05 -13.75 2.73
CA ILE A 91 19.46 -13.88 3.10
C ILE A 91 19.77 -12.65 3.94
N LEU A 92 20.11 -12.86 5.21
CA LEU A 92 20.40 -11.81 6.16
C LEU A 92 21.89 -11.70 6.41
N ASN A 93 22.39 -10.49 6.38
CA ASN A 93 23.72 -10.08 6.81
C ASN A 93 23.57 -8.85 7.70
N GLY A 94 24.19 -8.86 8.89
CA GLY A 94 24.12 -7.74 9.81
C GLY A 94 23.97 -8.17 11.25
N MET A 95 23.65 -7.21 12.11
CA MET A 95 23.60 -7.41 13.56
C MET A 95 22.26 -6.97 14.12
N ASP A 96 21.65 -7.82 14.94
CA ASP A 96 20.53 -7.46 15.82
C ASP A 96 21.04 -7.32 17.24
N VAL A 97 20.42 -6.44 18.06
CA VAL A 97 20.83 -6.16 19.42
C VAL A 97 19.61 -6.14 20.34
N SER A 98 19.68 -6.91 21.42
CA SER A 98 18.74 -6.80 22.55
C SER A 98 19.44 -6.42 23.83
N LEU A 99 18.71 -5.76 24.75
CA LEU A 99 19.21 -5.43 26.09
C LEU A 99 18.74 -6.51 27.07
N GLU A 100 19.71 -7.19 27.67
CA GLU A 100 19.49 -8.30 28.56
C GLU A 100 20.16 -8.08 29.93
N ASN A 101 19.77 -8.89 30.90
CA ASN A 101 20.39 -8.88 32.24
C ASN A 101 21.07 -10.21 32.48
N ASP A 102 22.36 -10.14 32.87
CA ASP A 102 23.18 -11.32 33.16
C ASP A 102 22.87 -11.86 34.56
N ALA A 103 22.13 -12.94 34.63
CA ALA A 103 21.78 -13.59 35.90
C ALA A 103 23.00 -14.14 36.65
N TYR A 104 24.10 -14.46 35.95
CA TYR A 104 25.33 -14.99 36.51
C TYR A 104 26.27 -13.92 37.05
N ASN A 105 26.08 -12.65 36.66
CA ASN A 105 26.92 -11.54 37.06
C ASN A 105 26.12 -10.42 37.77
N GLY A 106 25.38 -10.80 38.82
CA GLY A 106 24.65 -9.84 39.66
C GLY A 106 23.56 -9.08 38.92
N ASN A 107 22.96 -9.67 37.92
CA ASN A 107 21.87 -9.09 37.10
C ASN A 107 22.31 -7.81 36.35
N GLN A 108 23.58 -7.77 35.94
CA GLN A 108 24.12 -6.65 35.18
C GLN A 108 23.58 -6.58 33.79
N ALA A 109 23.13 -5.39 33.36
CA ALA A 109 22.65 -5.18 31.99
C ALA A 109 23.79 -5.25 30.97
N TYR A 110 23.55 -5.94 29.86
CA TYR A 110 24.46 -6.05 28.73
C TYR A 110 23.68 -6.00 27.40
N GLU A 111 24.38 -5.70 26.33
CA GLU A 111 23.82 -5.82 24.96
C GLU A 111 24.11 -7.23 24.46
N TYR A 112 23.04 -8.01 24.21
CA TYR A 112 23.11 -9.27 23.52
C TYR A 112 23.11 -8.99 22.01
N ARG A 113 24.25 -9.24 21.36
CA ARG A 113 24.50 -8.94 19.96
C ARG A 113 24.46 -10.22 19.16
N MET A 114 23.65 -10.24 18.11
CA MET A 114 23.41 -11.37 17.22
C MET A 114 23.87 -11.00 15.83
N LEU A 115 24.98 -11.57 15.37
CA LEU A 115 25.59 -11.31 14.07
C LEU A 115 25.17 -12.42 13.11
N TYR A 116 24.48 -12.05 12.04
CA TYR A 116 24.04 -12.93 10.98
C TYR A 116 24.99 -12.81 9.79
N SER A 117 25.50 -13.93 9.30
CA SER A 117 26.38 -14.01 8.15
C SER A 117 25.79 -15.00 7.15
N ASP A 118 25.36 -14.48 5.98
CA ASP A 118 24.71 -15.24 4.91
C ASP A 118 23.58 -16.16 5.41
N TRP A 119 22.88 -15.70 6.47
CA TRP A 119 21.81 -16.45 7.12
C TRP A 119 20.62 -16.59 6.20
N GLU A 120 20.41 -17.80 5.66
CA GLU A 120 19.43 -18.05 4.62
C GLU A 120 18.21 -18.78 5.15
N GLU A 121 17.05 -18.15 5.06
CA GLU A 121 15.73 -18.70 5.41
C GLU A 121 14.85 -18.82 4.18
N VAL A 122 14.20 -19.97 4.02
CA VAL A 122 13.18 -20.22 3.00
C VAL A 122 11.80 -20.23 3.65
N GLN A 123 10.91 -19.38 3.16
CA GLN A 123 9.52 -19.32 3.58
C GLN A 123 8.63 -19.95 2.51
N ARG A 124 7.66 -20.78 2.93
CA ARG A 124 6.72 -21.49 2.04
C ARG A 124 5.30 -21.32 2.56
N ALA A 125 4.38 -20.93 1.66
CA ALA A 125 2.96 -20.79 2.02
C ALA A 125 2.06 -21.45 0.96
N ILE A 126 1.03 -22.18 1.43
CA ILE A 126 -0.10 -22.58 0.61
C ILE A 126 -1.28 -21.70 1.01
N VAL A 127 -1.83 -21.01 0.02
CA VAL A 127 -2.82 -19.96 0.22
C VAL A 127 -4.10 -20.35 -0.49
N ALA A 128 -5.22 -20.42 0.22
CA ALA A 128 -6.55 -20.49 -0.37
C ALA A 128 -6.97 -19.10 -0.85
N GLU A 129 -7.61 -19.04 -2.01
CA GLU A 129 -7.99 -17.80 -2.69
C GLU A 129 -9.48 -17.80 -3.03
N LEU A 130 -10.17 -16.71 -2.73
CA LEU A 130 -11.56 -16.46 -3.13
C LEU A 130 -11.60 -15.19 -3.97
N PRO A 131 -11.54 -15.30 -5.31
CA PRO A 131 -11.62 -14.16 -6.20
C PRO A 131 -13.05 -13.62 -6.35
N LEU A 132 -13.14 -12.31 -6.50
CA LEU A 132 -14.34 -11.60 -6.95
C LEU A 132 -13.93 -10.50 -7.92
N GLY A 133 -14.48 -10.48 -9.12
CA GLY A 133 -14.08 -9.47 -10.08
C GLY A 133 -14.96 -9.35 -11.30
N PHE A 134 -14.65 -8.32 -12.07
CA PHE A 134 -15.26 -8.02 -13.34
C PHE A 134 -14.50 -8.72 -14.47
N TYR A 135 -15.26 -9.21 -15.42
CA TYR A 135 -14.73 -9.87 -16.60
C TYR A 135 -15.27 -9.22 -17.87
N GLY A 136 -14.37 -9.06 -18.83
CA GLY A 136 -14.73 -8.65 -20.18
C GLY A 136 -14.37 -9.75 -21.16
N ARG A 137 -15.22 -9.97 -22.14
CA ARG A 137 -14.93 -10.88 -23.26
C ARG A 137 -15.20 -10.21 -24.60
N THR A 138 -14.42 -10.61 -25.61
CA THR A 138 -14.67 -10.22 -26.99
C THR A 138 -14.17 -11.31 -27.93
N ASP A 139 -14.97 -11.62 -28.98
CA ASP A 139 -14.57 -12.59 -29.99
C ASP A 139 -13.65 -11.91 -31.00
N LEU A 140 -12.46 -12.48 -31.20
CA LEU A 140 -11.51 -12.05 -32.21
C LEU A 140 -11.79 -12.68 -33.57
N ASN A 141 -12.33 -13.89 -33.56
CA ASN A 141 -12.89 -14.62 -34.69
C ASN A 141 -13.81 -15.75 -34.19
N GLU A 142 -14.39 -16.53 -35.11
CA GLU A 142 -15.33 -17.63 -34.79
C GLU A 142 -14.79 -18.67 -33.78
N LYS A 143 -13.48 -18.82 -33.65
CA LYS A 143 -12.87 -19.85 -32.81
C LYS A 143 -12.01 -19.28 -31.68
N LEU A 144 -11.76 -17.97 -31.63
CA LEU A 144 -10.87 -17.35 -30.68
C LEU A 144 -11.53 -16.16 -30.00
N SER A 145 -11.61 -16.16 -28.68
CA SER A 145 -12.08 -15.03 -27.90
C SER A 145 -11.06 -14.59 -26.87
N LEU A 146 -10.99 -13.31 -26.63
CA LEU A 146 -10.22 -12.68 -25.55
C LEU A 146 -11.07 -12.66 -24.28
N LEU A 147 -10.47 -12.98 -23.14
CA LEU A 147 -11.07 -12.87 -21.82
C LEU A 147 -10.15 -12.05 -20.92
N VAL A 148 -10.66 -10.98 -20.35
CA VAL A 148 -9.94 -10.11 -19.41
C VAL A 148 -10.67 -10.10 -18.09
N GLY A 149 -9.97 -10.30 -16.97
CA GLY A 149 -10.52 -10.26 -15.62
C GLY A 149 -9.74 -9.32 -14.73
N ILE A 150 -10.45 -8.51 -13.95
CA ILE A 150 -9.87 -7.62 -12.94
C ILE A 150 -10.70 -7.66 -11.67
N GLY A 151 -10.05 -7.69 -10.51
CA GLY A 151 -10.79 -7.72 -9.25
C GLY A 151 -9.92 -7.86 -8.01
N GLY A 152 -10.57 -8.27 -6.93
CA GLY A 152 -9.95 -8.59 -5.66
C GLY A 152 -10.02 -10.07 -5.34
N LYS A 153 -9.09 -10.53 -4.49
CA LYS A 153 -9.09 -11.87 -3.91
C LYS A 153 -8.97 -11.77 -2.41
N LEU A 154 -9.82 -12.47 -1.67
CA LEU A 154 -9.52 -12.82 -0.28
C LEU A 154 -8.54 -13.98 -0.30
N THR A 155 -7.49 -13.88 0.53
CA THR A 155 -6.39 -14.84 0.58
C THR A 155 -6.21 -15.32 2.01
N PHE A 156 -6.16 -16.64 2.19
CA PHE A 156 -6.00 -17.27 3.50
C PHE A 156 -4.87 -18.29 3.46
N PRO A 157 -3.68 -17.95 4.02
CA PRO A 157 -2.59 -18.90 4.16
C PRO A 157 -2.97 -19.94 5.23
N PHE A 158 -3.23 -21.19 4.84
CA PHE A 158 -3.53 -22.29 5.76
C PHE A 158 -2.31 -23.18 6.06
N TYR A 159 -1.24 -22.99 5.31
CA TYR A 159 0.08 -23.54 5.56
C TYR A 159 1.09 -22.41 5.36
N TYR A 160 1.85 -22.09 6.40
CA TYR A 160 2.86 -21.02 6.33
C TYR A 160 4.02 -21.41 7.24
N LYS A 161 5.13 -21.82 6.64
CA LYS A 161 6.31 -22.31 7.34
C LYS A 161 7.57 -21.61 6.87
N TYR A 162 8.55 -21.62 7.76
CA TYR A 162 9.91 -21.22 7.46
C TYR A 162 10.90 -22.32 7.82
N GLU A 163 12.07 -22.29 7.19
CA GLU A 163 13.18 -23.21 7.39
C GLU A 163 14.48 -22.47 7.10
N VAL A 164 15.39 -22.46 8.05
CA VAL A 164 16.76 -21.98 7.85
C VAL A 164 17.52 -23.09 7.13
N VAL A 165 18.17 -22.75 6.03
CA VAL A 165 18.84 -23.73 5.15
C VAL A 165 20.34 -23.54 5.08
N ASP A 166 20.85 -22.36 5.46
CA ASP A 166 22.29 -22.04 5.45
C ASP A 166 22.58 -20.79 6.30
N GLY A 167 23.86 -20.52 6.58
CA GLY A 167 24.34 -19.32 7.25
C GLY A 167 24.91 -19.58 8.64
N ASP A 168 25.49 -18.54 9.19
CA ASP A 168 26.11 -18.55 10.51
C ASP A 168 25.48 -17.46 11.40
N LEU A 169 25.19 -17.78 12.65
CA LEU A 169 24.75 -16.87 13.69
C LEU A 169 25.79 -16.87 14.80
N GLU A 170 26.46 -15.73 14.99
CA GLU A 170 27.34 -15.54 16.11
C GLU A 170 26.68 -14.64 17.17
N THR A 171 26.65 -15.09 18.40
CA THR A 171 26.10 -14.35 19.53
C THR A 171 27.19 -13.85 20.47
N ARG A 172 27.08 -12.60 20.91
CA ARG A 172 28.07 -11.92 21.75
C ARG A 172 27.39 -11.13 22.87
N GLY A 173 28.08 -10.94 23.97
CA GLY A 173 27.66 -10.05 25.08
C GLY A 173 28.56 -8.84 25.20
N TYR A 174 28.03 -7.63 24.94
CA TYR A 174 28.76 -6.41 25.18
C TYR A 174 28.38 -5.78 26.52
N TYR A 175 29.31 -5.73 27.43
CA TYR A 175 29.14 -5.16 28.77
C TYR A 175 29.68 -3.72 28.80
N LYS A 176 28.78 -2.77 28.76
CA LYS A 176 29.10 -1.35 28.75
C LYS A 176 29.92 -0.88 29.95
N LYS A 177 29.69 -1.48 31.12
CA LYS A 177 30.44 -1.18 32.36
C LYS A 177 31.93 -1.43 32.20
N TYR A 178 32.28 -2.46 31.44
CA TYR A 178 33.69 -2.85 31.23
C TYR A 178 34.21 -2.38 29.87
N ASN A 179 33.35 -1.80 29.02
CA ASN A 179 33.63 -1.48 27.62
C ASN A 179 34.27 -2.66 26.91
N ASN A 180 33.73 -3.86 27.15
CA ASN A 180 34.29 -5.10 26.63
C ASN A 180 33.17 -5.99 26.05
N GLU A 181 33.52 -6.69 24.97
CA GLU A 181 32.67 -7.65 24.29
C GLU A 181 33.19 -9.05 24.54
N PHE A 182 32.30 -9.95 24.93
CA PHE A 182 32.58 -11.36 25.15
C PHE A 182 31.91 -12.21 24.09
N PHE A 183 32.69 -13.11 23.54
CA PHE A 183 32.26 -14.16 22.60
C PHE A 183 32.83 -15.50 23.11
N ASP A 184 32.33 -16.58 22.63
CA ASP A 184 32.78 -17.93 23.03
C ASP A 184 32.68 -18.16 24.58
N LEU A 185 31.49 -17.82 25.09
CA LEU A 185 31.11 -18.15 26.49
C LEU A 185 29.77 -18.91 26.46
N PRO A 186 29.78 -20.20 26.15
CA PRO A 186 28.54 -20.99 25.94
C PRO A 186 27.61 -21.02 27.15
N GLN A 187 28.13 -20.92 28.39
CA GLN A 187 27.35 -20.82 29.63
C GLN A 187 26.51 -19.54 29.73
N HIS A 188 26.84 -18.50 28.95
CA HIS A 188 26.09 -17.25 28.84
C HIS A 188 25.29 -17.19 27.52
N GLY A 189 25.33 -18.24 26.70
CA GLY A 189 24.69 -18.26 25.39
C GLY A 189 25.45 -17.48 24.32
N PHE A 190 26.79 -17.24 24.51
CA PHE A 190 27.63 -16.57 23.52
C PHE A 190 28.45 -17.60 22.74
N GLY A 191 28.46 -17.48 21.42
CA GLY A 191 29.18 -18.37 20.53
C GLY A 191 28.51 -18.47 19.15
N HIS A 192 28.92 -19.48 18.38
CA HIS A 192 28.35 -19.76 17.07
C HIS A 192 27.17 -20.71 17.18
N ASP A 193 26.11 -20.42 16.44
CA ASP A 193 24.93 -21.28 16.30
C ASP A 193 24.61 -21.53 14.82
N ASN A 194 24.90 -22.73 14.38
CA ASN A 194 24.64 -23.22 13.01
C ASN A 194 23.39 -24.13 12.96
N SER A 195 22.48 -23.97 13.92
CA SER A 195 21.26 -24.79 13.98
C SER A 195 20.32 -24.46 12.84
N LEU A 196 19.79 -25.50 12.20
CA LEU A 196 18.78 -25.36 11.15
C LEU A 196 17.39 -25.21 11.79
N TYR A 197 17.01 -23.96 12.04
CA TYR A 197 15.72 -23.64 12.62
C TYR A 197 14.59 -23.84 11.62
N SER A 198 13.45 -24.35 12.12
CA SER A 198 12.22 -24.43 11.33
C SER A 198 11.01 -24.22 12.20
N GLY A 199 9.95 -23.67 11.61
CA GLY A 199 8.73 -23.39 12.35
C GLY A 199 7.57 -22.98 11.45
N SER A 200 6.53 -22.47 12.08
CA SER A 200 5.35 -21.94 11.39
C SER A 200 5.14 -20.47 11.73
N THR A 201 4.71 -19.71 10.74
CA THR A 201 4.35 -18.30 10.91
C THR A 201 2.84 -18.17 11.08
N ASP A 202 2.41 -17.43 12.07
CA ASP A 202 0.99 -17.13 12.31
C ASP A 202 0.44 -16.24 11.20
N ALA A 203 -0.53 -16.77 10.47
CA ALA A 203 -1.14 -16.09 9.34
C ALA A 203 -2.45 -15.39 9.71
N LYS A 204 -2.80 -14.36 8.91
CA LYS A 204 -4.11 -13.72 8.94
C LYS A 204 -4.72 -13.65 7.54
N LEU A 205 -6.02 -13.38 7.50
CA LEU A 205 -6.73 -13.15 6.24
C LEU A 205 -6.12 -11.94 5.53
N GLY A 206 -5.83 -12.12 4.24
CA GLY A 206 -5.27 -11.09 3.38
C GLY A 206 -6.21 -10.69 2.26
N PHE A 207 -5.84 -9.61 1.57
CA PHE A 207 -6.51 -9.12 0.39
C PHE A 207 -5.48 -8.82 -0.71
N SER A 208 -5.79 -9.25 -1.95
CA SER A 208 -4.96 -9.03 -3.13
C SER A 208 -5.79 -8.48 -4.27
N ALA A 209 -5.22 -7.63 -5.11
CA ALA A 209 -5.77 -7.28 -6.41
C ALA A 209 -5.25 -8.24 -7.47
N TYR A 210 -6.04 -8.53 -8.50
CA TYR A 210 -5.61 -9.35 -9.61
C TYR A 210 -5.97 -8.79 -10.97
N LEU A 211 -5.19 -9.16 -11.97
CA LEU A 211 -5.42 -8.94 -13.38
C LEU A 211 -5.19 -10.25 -14.13
N ASP A 212 -6.15 -10.67 -14.93
CA ASP A 212 -6.09 -11.83 -15.80
C ASP A 212 -6.26 -11.40 -17.27
N LEU A 213 -5.41 -11.89 -18.14
CA LEU A 213 -5.51 -11.69 -19.58
C LEU A 213 -5.33 -13.03 -20.26
N GLY A 214 -6.31 -13.49 -21.00
CA GLY A 214 -6.23 -14.79 -21.66
C GLY A 214 -7.11 -14.93 -22.88
N PHE A 215 -6.89 -16.04 -23.59
CA PHE A 215 -7.59 -16.39 -24.81
C PHE A 215 -8.30 -17.73 -24.62
N ASN A 216 -9.52 -17.81 -25.14
CA ASN A 216 -10.27 -19.04 -25.26
C ASN A 216 -10.28 -19.47 -26.75
N ARG A 217 -9.72 -20.62 -27.05
CA ARG A 217 -9.86 -21.26 -28.38
C ARG A 217 -10.98 -22.30 -28.31
N TRP A 218 -12.09 -21.96 -28.91
CA TRP A 218 -13.28 -22.79 -28.93
C TRP A 218 -13.09 -24.02 -29.78
N MET A 219 -13.32 -25.18 -29.18
CA MET A 219 -13.32 -26.48 -29.84
C MET A 219 -14.73 -26.86 -30.31
N ASN A 220 -15.73 -26.40 -29.58
CA ASN A 220 -17.15 -26.48 -29.87
C ASN A 220 -17.90 -25.34 -29.13
N GLU A 221 -19.22 -25.25 -29.26
CA GLU A 221 -20.03 -24.20 -28.63
C GLU A 221 -19.96 -24.15 -27.10
N LYS A 222 -19.50 -25.21 -26.45
CA LYS A 222 -19.49 -25.34 -24.97
C LYS A 222 -18.11 -25.44 -24.33
N THR A 223 -17.07 -25.74 -25.13
CA THR A 223 -15.75 -26.05 -24.59
C THR A 223 -14.69 -25.30 -25.33
N ALA A 224 -13.82 -24.60 -24.58
CA ALA A 224 -12.64 -23.94 -25.12
C ALA A 224 -11.38 -24.33 -24.32
N LEU A 225 -10.26 -24.36 -25.02
CA LEU A 225 -8.94 -24.34 -24.38
C LEU A 225 -8.61 -22.88 -24.00
N TYR A 226 -8.19 -22.71 -22.78
CA TYR A 226 -7.79 -21.41 -22.23
C TYR A 226 -6.25 -21.36 -22.04
N TRP A 227 -5.65 -20.23 -22.41
CA TRP A 227 -4.28 -19.88 -22.02
C TRP A 227 -4.19 -18.37 -21.80
N GLY A 228 -3.35 -17.96 -20.85
CA GLY A 228 -3.25 -16.55 -20.53
C GLY A 228 -2.12 -16.24 -19.55
N ALA A 229 -2.00 -14.95 -19.25
CA ALA A 229 -1.13 -14.42 -18.21
C ALA A 229 -1.96 -13.91 -17.05
N TYR A 230 -1.38 -13.95 -15.86
CA TYR A 230 -1.99 -13.38 -14.66
C TYR A 230 -0.97 -12.58 -13.87
N PHE A 231 -1.52 -11.62 -13.10
CA PHE A 231 -0.78 -10.83 -12.14
C PHE A 231 -1.62 -10.67 -10.89
N ASN A 232 -1.03 -10.96 -9.71
CA ASN A 232 -1.67 -10.73 -8.42
C ASN A 232 -0.77 -9.89 -7.53
N TYR A 233 -1.33 -8.89 -6.86
CA TYR A 233 -0.64 -7.98 -5.97
C TYR A 233 -1.31 -7.97 -4.59
N GLY A 234 -0.62 -8.49 -3.57
CA GLY A 234 -1.05 -8.48 -2.19
C GLY A 234 -1.07 -7.06 -1.62
N ILE A 235 -2.24 -6.62 -1.20
CA ILE A 235 -2.45 -5.29 -0.62
C ILE A 235 -2.21 -5.32 0.89
N THR A 236 -2.65 -6.40 1.54
CA THR A 236 -2.52 -6.55 2.98
C THR A 236 -1.32 -7.41 3.36
N ASP A 237 -0.98 -7.33 4.62
CA ASP A 237 0.00 -8.19 5.26
C ASP A 237 -0.61 -9.55 5.57
N LEU A 238 0.17 -10.63 5.41
CA LEU A 238 -0.25 -12.01 5.66
C LEU A 238 0.08 -12.50 7.06
N THR A 239 1.00 -11.82 7.75
CA THR A 239 1.48 -12.21 9.08
C THR A 239 0.69 -11.48 10.16
N LYS A 240 0.34 -12.18 11.25
CA LYS A 240 -0.42 -11.57 12.35
C LYS A 240 0.37 -10.49 13.09
N SER A 241 1.66 -10.70 13.28
CA SER A 241 2.53 -9.81 14.04
C SER A 241 3.96 -9.87 13.51
N HIS A 242 4.68 -8.74 13.64
CA HIS A 242 6.11 -8.58 13.35
C HIS A 242 6.86 -8.10 14.60
N GLN A 243 6.37 -8.42 15.80
CA GLN A 243 6.94 -7.92 17.06
C GLN A 243 7.98 -8.84 17.68
N ALA A 244 8.11 -10.06 17.19
CA ALA A 244 9.04 -11.02 17.75
C ALA A 244 10.50 -10.61 17.45
N ALA A 245 11.42 -10.86 18.39
CA ALA A 245 12.83 -10.89 18.06
C ALA A 245 13.07 -12.01 17.04
N LEU A 246 14.01 -11.82 16.12
CA LEU A 246 14.36 -12.88 15.16
C LEU A 246 14.97 -14.07 15.89
N TYR A 247 15.87 -13.77 16.84
CA TYR A 247 16.50 -14.72 17.76
C TYR A 247 16.57 -14.10 19.16
N ASP A 248 16.45 -14.89 20.22
CA ASP A 248 16.50 -14.42 21.58
C ASP A 248 17.56 -15.17 22.44
N VAL A 249 17.80 -14.68 23.65
CA VAL A 249 18.78 -15.26 24.60
C VAL A 249 18.44 -16.69 25.03
N ASN A 250 17.22 -17.16 24.79
CA ASN A 250 16.79 -18.53 25.08
C ASN A 250 16.91 -19.45 23.86
N SER A 251 17.61 -19.00 22.83
CA SER A 251 17.77 -19.70 21.55
C SER A 251 16.46 -19.97 20.81
N ASN A 252 15.45 -19.12 21.02
CA ASN A 252 14.21 -19.18 20.24
C ASN A 252 14.36 -18.40 18.95
N TYR A 253 14.05 -19.05 17.83
CA TYR A 253 14.04 -18.44 16.52
C TYR A 253 12.60 -18.29 16.02
N SER A 254 12.20 -17.07 15.64
CA SER A 254 10.82 -16.73 15.31
C SER A 254 10.50 -16.76 13.82
N GLY A 255 11.52 -16.87 12.97
CA GLY A 255 11.38 -16.73 11.51
C GLY A 255 11.31 -15.28 11.05
N VAL A 256 11.88 -15.01 9.88
CA VAL A 256 12.04 -13.66 9.32
C VAL A 256 10.70 -12.93 9.21
N HIS A 257 9.67 -13.59 8.68
CA HIS A 257 8.37 -12.95 8.47
C HIS A 257 7.57 -12.64 9.74
N ALA A 258 7.85 -13.28 10.87
CA ALA A 258 7.20 -12.98 12.15
C ALA A 258 8.00 -12.00 13.00
N SER A 259 9.24 -11.72 12.61
CA SER A 259 10.16 -10.89 13.37
C SER A 259 10.08 -9.41 12.98
N LYS A 260 10.63 -8.57 13.85
CA LYS A 260 10.78 -7.12 13.65
C LYS A 260 11.67 -6.73 12.44
N VAL A 261 12.36 -7.69 11.83
CA VAL A 261 13.18 -7.50 10.62
C VAL A 261 12.34 -7.14 9.40
N VAL A 262 11.05 -7.48 9.41
CA VAL A 262 10.11 -7.26 8.32
C VAL A 262 8.88 -6.50 8.79
N ASP A 263 8.56 -5.40 8.13
CA ASP A 263 7.34 -4.62 8.44
C ASP A 263 6.08 -5.27 7.88
N LYS A 264 6.20 -5.95 6.75
CA LYS A 264 5.06 -6.48 6.01
C LYS A 264 5.46 -7.61 5.08
N ALA A 265 4.73 -8.72 5.12
CA ALA A 265 4.80 -9.80 4.14
C ALA A 265 3.52 -9.85 3.31
N SER A 266 3.61 -9.70 1.99
CA SER A 266 2.45 -9.68 1.10
C SER A 266 2.68 -10.51 -0.15
N LEU A 267 1.61 -11.10 -0.71
CA LEU A 267 1.69 -11.91 -1.91
C LEU A 267 2.06 -11.07 -3.15
N LEU A 268 2.89 -11.65 -3.99
CA LEU A 268 3.14 -11.15 -5.33
C LEU A 268 3.25 -12.35 -6.26
N SER A 269 2.40 -12.42 -7.28
CA SER A 269 2.54 -13.46 -8.29
C SER A 269 2.28 -12.95 -9.69
N ALA A 270 3.04 -13.49 -10.64
CA ALA A 270 2.89 -13.24 -12.07
C ALA A 270 3.30 -14.48 -12.83
N GLY A 271 2.55 -14.84 -13.86
CA GLY A 271 2.88 -16.05 -14.62
C GLY A 271 1.95 -16.32 -15.77
N LEU A 272 2.11 -17.52 -16.30
CA LEU A 272 1.24 -18.05 -17.36
C LEU A 272 0.32 -19.14 -16.79
N LYS A 273 -0.88 -19.24 -17.32
CA LYS A 273 -1.85 -20.26 -16.95
C LYS A 273 -2.50 -20.87 -18.20
N VAL A 274 -2.84 -22.13 -18.08
CA VAL A 274 -3.59 -22.89 -19.09
C VAL A 274 -4.77 -23.57 -18.44
N GLY A 275 -5.77 -23.91 -19.21
CA GLY A 275 -6.95 -24.57 -18.67
C GLY A 275 -8.04 -24.81 -19.68
N VAL A 276 -9.23 -25.00 -19.16
CA VAL A 276 -10.45 -25.25 -19.93
C VAL A 276 -11.53 -24.28 -19.48
N THR A 277 -12.23 -23.71 -20.45
CA THR A 277 -13.46 -22.95 -20.23
C THR A 277 -14.66 -23.78 -20.71
N LEU A 278 -15.62 -24.00 -19.80
CA LEU A 278 -16.91 -24.62 -20.11
C LEU A 278 -17.97 -23.52 -20.12
N ALA A 279 -18.69 -23.41 -21.21
CA ALA A 279 -19.75 -22.41 -21.43
C ALA A 279 -21.14 -23.03 -21.41
N PHE A 280 -22.10 -22.39 -20.73
CA PHE A 280 -23.47 -22.88 -20.61
C PHE A 280 -24.47 -21.72 -20.39
N GLY A 281 -25.80 -22.02 -20.57
CA GLY A 281 -26.85 -21.03 -20.42
C GLY A 281 -27.02 -20.18 -21.69
N LYS A 282 -27.60 -20.73 -22.73
CA LYS A 282 -27.90 -20.00 -23.97
C LYS A 282 -28.85 -18.82 -23.67
N LYS A 283 -28.64 -17.72 -24.37
CA LYS A 283 -29.57 -16.59 -24.43
C LYS A 283 -30.92 -17.11 -24.91
N PRO A 284 -32.06 -16.79 -24.26
CA PRO A 284 -33.35 -17.05 -24.83
C PRO A 284 -33.39 -16.38 -26.21
N GLU A 285 -33.77 -17.15 -27.24
CA GLU A 285 -33.99 -16.58 -28.55
C GLU A 285 -35.02 -15.46 -28.42
N PRO A 286 -34.79 -14.29 -29.03
CA PRO A 286 -35.81 -13.25 -29.03
C PRO A 286 -37.05 -13.85 -29.61
N VAL A 287 -38.17 -13.81 -28.88
CA VAL A 287 -39.48 -14.15 -29.42
C VAL A 287 -39.72 -13.15 -30.53
N VAL A 288 -39.56 -13.60 -31.76
CA VAL A 288 -39.95 -12.84 -32.95
C VAL A 288 -41.47 -12.83 -32.91
N ASN A 289 -42.05 -11.80 -32.33
CA ASN A 289 -43.47 -11.49 -32.59
C ASN A 289 -43.53 -11.04 -34.04
N ASP A 290 -43.95 -11.94 -34.90
CA ASP A 290 -44.41 -11.59 -36.24
C ASP A 290 -45.64 -10.68 -36.12
N THR A 291 -45.40 -9.40 -35.86
CA THR A 291 -46.39 -8.36 -36.07
C THR A 291 -46.45 -8.14 -37.59
N VAL A 292 -47.43 -8.78 -38.20
CA VAL A 292 -47.86 -8.49 -39.57
C VAL A 292 -48.25 -7.02 -39.62
N PHE A 293 -47.41 -6.18 -40.19
CA PHE A 293 -47.78 -4.81 -40.55
C PHE A 293 -48.71 -4.84 -41.70
N VAL A 294 -50.03 -4.72 -41.43
CA VAL A 294 -51.04 -4.36 -42.46
C VAL A 294 -50.74 -2.89 -42.83
N LYS A 295 -50.38 -2.73 -44.08
CA LYS A 295 -50.11 -1.45 -44.70
C LYS A 295 -51.48 -0.83 -45.11
N ASP A 296 -52.07 -0.06 -44.16
CA ASP A 296 -53.19 0.81 -44.53
C ASP A 296 -52.66 2.17 -44.91
N THR A 297 -52.80 2.49 -46.17
CA THR A 297 -52.65 3.81 -46.78
C THR A 297 -53.80 4.69 -46.32
N VAL A 298 -53.58 5.71 -45.54
CA VAL A 298 -54.48 6.83 -45.31
C VAL A 298 -53.74 8.12 -45.69
N SER A 299 -54.39 8.82 -46.57
CA SER A 299 -53.98 10.06 -47.24
C SER A 299 -53.91 11.24 -46.28
N MET A 300 -53.01 12.19 -46.68
CA MET A 300 -52.88 13.54 -46.12
C MET A 300 -54.22 14.27 -45.95
N ASP A 301 -54.32 14.92 -44.82
CA ASP A 301 -54.56 16.34 -44.55
C ASP A 301 -55.09 16.50 -43.17
N ASP A 302 -54.21 16.98 -42.26
CA ASP A 302 -54.57 17.93 -41.19
C ASP A 302 -53.30 18.45 -40.55
N GLN A 303 -53.02 19.72 -40.83
CA GLN A 303 -51.99 20.49 -40.12
C GLN A 303 -52.45 20.71 -38.70
N LEU A 304 -51.94 19.92 -37.75
CA LEU A 304 -51.98 20.26 -36.33
C LEU A 304 -50.65 20.86 -35.96
N ILE A 305 -50.63 22.19 -35.86
CA ILE A 305 -49.48 22.93 -35.27
C ILE A 305 -49.45 22.56 -33.81
N LEU A 306 -48.63 21.58 -33.46
CA LEU A 306 -48.18 21.39 -32.11
C LEU A 306 -47.15 22.46 -31.82
N GLN A 307 -47.54 23.49 -31.08
CA GLN A 307 -46.60 24.36 -30.37
C GLN A 307 -45.78 23.46 -29.42
N THR A 308 -44.56 23.20 -29.80
CA THR A 308 -43.56 22.67 -28.84
C THR A 308 -43.39 23.71 -27.74
N PRO A 309 -43.50 23.31 -26.45
CA PRO A 309 -43.07 24.21 -25.38
C PRO A 309 -41.61 24.58 -25.64
N ASP A 310 -41.31 25.86 -25.58
CA ASP A 310 -39.94 26.37 -25.52
C ASP A 310 -39.15 25.52 -24.50
N THR A 311 -38.35 24.61 -25.02
CA THR A 311 -37.29 24.02 -24.27
C THR A 311 -36.34 25.20 -23.95
N LEU A 312 -36.45 25.72 -22.71
CA LEU A 312 -35.43 26.53 -22.11
C LEU A 312 -34.10 25.81 -22.40
N ALA A 313 -33.26 26.46 -23.20
CA ALA A 313 -31.91 25.96 -23.45
C ALA A 313 -31.29 25.67 -22.06
N ALA A 314 -31.02 24.42 -21.78
CA ALA A 314 -30.40 24.02 -20.53
C ALA A 314 -29.12 24.84 -20.41
N ASP A 315 -29.01 25.64 -19.35
CA ASP A 315 -27.84 26.44 -19.07
C ASP A 315 -26.65 25.48 -18.89
N SER A 316 -25.85 25.32 -19.94
CA SER A 316 -24.68 24.40 -19.96
C SER A 316 -23.43 25.02 -19.32
N SER A 317 -23.55 26.23 -18.78
CA SER A 317 -22.41 26.98 -18.18
C SER A 317 -21.77 26.23 -17.00
N TRP A 318 -22.51 25.33 -16.35
CA TRP A 318 -21.99 24.52 -15.24
C TRP A 318 -20.99 23.44 -15.66
N ILE A 319 -21.05 22.97 -16.95
CA ILE A 319 -20.18 21.87 -17.46
C ILE A 319 -18.71 22.28 -17.43
N ASP A 320 -18.41 23.50 -17.91
CA ASP A 320 -17.04 24.01 -17.91
C ASP A 320 -16.51 24.18 -16.48
N VAL A 321 -17.36 24.63 -15.57
CA VAL A 321 -16.99 24.80 -14.14
C VAL A 321 -16.77 23.43 -13.47
N ALA A 322 -17.62 22.44 -13.76
CA ALA A 322 -17.42 21.09 -13.27
C ALA A 322 -16.09 20.48 -13.76
N ASP A 323 -15.73 20.72 -15.03
CA ASP A 323 -14.47 20.28 -15.60
C ASP A 323 -13.26 20.99 -14.97
N MET A 324 -13.35 22.31 -14.70
CA MET A 324 -12.32 23.03 -13.96
C MET A 324 -12.08 22.44 -12.58
N ILE A 325 -13.15 22.13 -11.83
CA ILE A 325 -13.05 21.54 -10.49
C ILE A 325 -12.49 20.11 -10.56
N ALA A 326 -12.92 19.32 -11.55
CA ALA A 326 -12.45 17.95 -11.75
C ALA A 326 -10.93 17.89 -11.99
N LYS A 327 -10.37 18.85 -12.72
CA LYS A 327 -8.92 18.98 -13.04
C LYS A 327 -8.07 19.40 -11.84
N LEU A 328 -8.64 19.97 -10.79
CA LEU A 328 -7.88 20.28 -9.57
C LEU A 328 -7.39 18.95 -8.93
N PRO A 329 -6.14 18.89 -8.45
CA PRO A 329 -5.67 17.72 -7.71
C PRO A 329 -6.40 17.60 -6.36
N ASP A 330 -6.47 16.38 -5.82
CA ASP A 330 -6.93 16.15 -4.46
C ASP A 330 -5.93 16.73 -3.45
N TRP A 331 -6.38 16.97 -2.20
CA TRP A 331 -5.60 17.70 -1.19
C TRP A 331 -4.19 17.13 -0.96
N ASP A 332 -4.02 15.83 -1.03
CA ASP A 332 -2.71 15.17 -0.83
C ASP A 332 -1.67 15.55 -1.90
N HIS A 333 -2.12 15.95 -3.09
CA HIS A 333 -1.29 16.39 -4.20
C HIS A 333 -1.39 17.91 -4.47
N PHE A 334 -2.21 18.61 -3.67
CA PHE A 334 -2.44 20.03 -3.79
C PHE A 334 -1.32 20.82 -3.11
N ASN A 335 -0.80 21.85 -3.75
CA ASN A 335 0.22 22.76 -3.20
C ASN A 335 0.01 24.20 -3.71
N TYR A 336 0.89 25.10 -3.30
CA TYR A 336 0.78 26.54 -3.64
C TYR A 336 0.66 26.82 -5.15
N LYS A 337 1.20 25.98 -6.04
CA LYS A 337 1.12 26.14 -7.49
C LYS A 337 -0.32 25.98 -8.02
N ASN A 338 -1.15 25.26 -7.31
CA ASN A 338 -2.54 25.00 -7.69
C ASN A 338 -3.51 26.09 -7.20
N LYS A 339 -3.01 27.05 -6.38
CA LYS A 339 -3.85 28.06 -5.75
C LYS A 339 -4.59 28.94 -6.75
N ALA A 340 -3.92 29.39 -7.81
CA ALA A 340 -4.52 30.22 -8.86
C ALA A 340 -5.67 29.48 -9.58
N ALA A 341 -5.48 28.19 -9.91
CA ALA A 341 -6.52 27.39 -10.55
C ALA A 341 -7.73 27.16 -9.60
N LEU A 342 -7.49 26.99 -8.30
CA LEU A 342 -8.56 26.91 -7.30
C LEU A 342 -9.35 28.24 -7.20
N GLU A 343 -8.67 29.36 -7.16
CA GLU A 343 -9.29 30.70 -7.12
C GLU A 343 -10.15 30.93 -8.38
N GLU A 344 -9.64 30.55 -9.55
CA GLU A 344 -10.37 30.64 -10.82
C GLU A 344 -11.63 29.76 -10.82
N ALA A 345 -11.51 28.49 -10.44
CA ALA A 345 -12.65 27.57 -10.31
C ALA A 345 -13.68 28.06 -9.28
N THR A 346 -13.23 28.61 -8.15
CA THR A 346 -14.10 29.16 -7.10
C THR A 346 -14.86 30.38 -7.59
N LYS A 347 -14.19 31.27 -8.32
CA LYS A 347 -14.80 32.46 -8.93
C LYS A 347 -15.84 32.05 -9.99
N ALA A 348 -15.49 31.10 -10.86
CA ALA A 348 -16.40 30.59 -11.87
C ALA A 348 -17.63 29.92 -11.24
N PHE A 349 -17.44 29.09 -10.22
CA PHE A 349 -18.53 28.46 -9.46
C PHE A 349 -19.45 29.51 -8.80
N SER A 350 -18.87 30.57 -8.21
CA SER A 350 -19.64 31.62 -7.54
C SER A 350 -20.50 32.43 -8.52
N ALA A 351 -20.06 32.55 -9.77
CA ALA A 351 -20.76 33.29 -10.83
C ALA A 351 -21.97 32.53 -11.42
N LEU A 352 -22.10 31.21 -11.20
CA LEU A 352 -23.22 30.41 -11.66
C LEU A 352 -24.52 30.75 -10.94
N SER A 353 -25.64 30.58 -11.63
CA SER A 353 -26.98 30.59 -11.01
C SER A 353 -27.15 29.42 -10.02
N ASP A 354 -28.09 29.53 -9.08
CA ASP A 354 -28.29 28.47 -8.10
C ASP A 354 -28.77 27.16 -8.75
N SER A 355 -29.52 27.25 -9.85
CA SER A 355 -29.92 26.11 -10.66
C SER A 355 -28.70 25.42 -11.31
N ALA A 356 -27.81 26.19 -11.93
CA ALA A 356 -26.59 25.65 -12.54
C ALA A 356 -25.62 25.07 -11.49
N LYS A 357 -25.51 25.66 -10.30
CA LYS A 357 -24.74 25.08 -9.18
C LYS A 357 -25.27 23.73 -8.73
N ALA A 358 -26.60 23.55 -8.75
CA ALA A 358 -27.23 22.28 -8.36
C ALA A 358 -26.94 21.15 -9.35
N GLU A 359 -26.71 21.45 -10.63
CA GLU A 359 -26.36 20.47 -11.66
C GLU A 359 -24.93 19.94 -11.55
N ILE A 360 -24.01 20.67 -10.87
CA ILE A 360 -22.65 20.19 -10.63
C ILE A 360 -22.72 18.99 -9.66
N PRO A 361 -22.08 17.84 -9.99
CA PRO A 361 -22.03 16.68 -9.11
C PRO A 361 -21.61 17.02 -7.67
N GLU A 362 -22.29 16.42 -6.68
CA GLU A 362 -22.08 16.69 -5.26
C GLU A 362 -20.62 16.49 -4.83
N ASN A 363 -19.98 15.42 -5.30
CA ASN A 363 -18.57 15.14 -5.03
C ASN A 363 -17.62 16.24 -5.53
N LEU A 364 -17.94 16.94 -6.62
CA LEU A 364 -17.12 18.07 -7.11
C LEU A 364 -17.38 19.34 -6.29
N ARG A 365 -18.61 19.59 -5.86
CA ARG A 365 -18.93 20.68 -4.94
C ARG A 365 -18.23 20.50 -3.60
N ASP A 366 -18.23 19.28 -3.06
CA ASP A 366 -17.54 18.94 -1.81
C ASP A 366 -16.03 19.07 -1.96
N LYS A 367 -15.48 18.64 -3.10
CA LYS A 367 -14.06 18.82 -3.43
C LYS A 367 -13.66 20.30 -3.42
N LEU A 368 -14.43 21.16 -4.09
CA LEU A 368 -14.17 22.60 -4.14
C LEU A 368 -14.23 23.25 -2.75
N LEU A 369 -15.25 22.92 -1.96
CA LEU A 369 -15.42 23.39 -0.60
C LEU A 369 -14.28 22.91 0.30
N GLY A 370 -13.91 21.64 0.20
CA GLY A 370 -12.81 21.02 0.96
C GLY A 370 -11.47 21.68 0.67
N LEU A 371 -11.15 21.90 -0.61
CA LEU A 371 -9.89 22.55 -1.03
C LEU A 371 -9.83 23.99 -0.50
N ASN A 372 -10.89 24.78 -0.64
CA ASN A 372 -10.94 26.16 -0.13
C ASN A 372 -10.79 26.19 1.40
N THR A 373 -11.45 25.28 2.11
CA THR A 373 -11.35 25.17 3.57
C THR A 373 -9.94 24.85 4.02
N ASN A 374 -9.29 23.91 3.35
CA ASN A 374 -7.92 23.48 3.69
C ASN A 374 -6.91 24.59 3.39
N VAL A 375 -7.02 25.28 2.25
CA VAL A 375 -6.18 26.45 1.93
C VAL A 375 -6.33 27.54 2.98
N ALA A 376 -7.56 27.87 3.41
CA ALA A 376 -7.81 28.86 4.43
C ALA A 376 -7.18 28.50 5.80
N LYS A 377 -7.21 27.21 6.17
CA LYS A 377 -6.56 26.70 7.40
C LYS A 377 -5.02 26.73 7.32
N SER A 378 -4.45 26.60 6.15
CA SER A 378 -2.99 26.49 5.90
C SER A 378 -2.33 27.85 5.59
N THR A 379 -2.89 28.97 6.07
CA THR A 379 -2.34 30.31 5.85
C THR A 379 -1.12 30.58 6.76
N ILE A 380 -0.24 31.51 6.34
CA ILE A 380 0.95 31.90 7.12
C ILE A 380 0.63 32.38 8.54
N PRO A 381 -0.41 33.20 8.81
CA PRO A 381 -0.78 33.57 10.18
C PRO A 381 -1.10 32.36 11.05
N ASN A 382 -1.80 31.37 10.53
CA ASN A 382 -2.09 30.13 11.25
C ASN A 382 -0.82 29.30 11.48
N LEU A 383 0.05 29.24 10.48
CA LEU A 383 1.35 28.58 10.57
C LEU A 383 2.21 29.19 11.68
N GLU A 384 2.36 30.52 11.70
CA GLU A 384 3.12 31.21 12.76
C GLU A 384 2.56 30.96 14.16
N SER A 385 1.25 31.03 14.34
CA SER A 385 0.58 30.77 15.62
C SER A 385 0.80 29.34 16.09
N SER A 386 0.68 28.37 15.20
CA SER A 386 0.78 26.94 15.50
C SER A 386 2.21 26.49 15.74
N LEU A 387 3.17 26.98 14.97
CA LEU A 387 4.58 26.60 15.09
C LEU A 387 5.31 27.31 16.23
N LYS A 388 4.74 28.34 16.85
CA LYS A 388 5.26 28.91 18.10
C LYS A 388 5.09 27.97 19.30
N ILE A 389 4.15 27.03 19.23
CA ILE A 389 3.94 26.01 20.26
C ILE A 389 5.04 24.95 20.09
N LYS A 390 5.85 24.76 21.12
CA LYS A 390 6.83 23.66 21.16
C LYS A 390 6.08 22.35 21.23
N HIS A 391 6.19 21.53 20.19
CA HIS A 391 5.72 20.14 20.21
C HIS A 391 6.88 19.21 20.49
N SER A 392 6.74 18.39 21.52
CA SER A 392 7.73 17.39 21.87
C SER A 392 7.20 16.00 21.61
N TYR A 393 7.94 15.24 20.84
CA TYR A 393 7.64 13.83 20.55
C TYR A 393 8.52 12.97 21.44
N GLY A 394 7.88 12.08 22.20
CA GLY A 394 8.58 11.18 23.12
C GLY A 394 9.08 9.92 22.39
N PHE A 395 10.35 9.59 22.62
CA PHE A 395 10.94 8.34 22.16
C PHE A 395 11.38 7.50 23.36
N ALA A 396 11.33 6.18 23.22
CA ALA A 396 11.85 5.27 24.24
C ALA A 396 13.38 5.41 24.40
N PHE A 397 13.90 4.92 25.51
CA PHE A 397 15.34 4.87 25.73
C PHE A 397 16.01 3.98 24.68
N SER A 398 17.16 4.40 24.18
CA SER A 398 17.93 3.73 23.09
C SER A 398 17.16 3.45 21.80
N SER A 399 16.05 4.15 21.56
CA SER A 399 15.30 4.08 20.31
C SER A 399 15.26 5.44 19.64
N SER A 400 15.52 5.47 18.35
CA SER A 400 15.22 6.57 17.45
C SER A 400 13.81 6.44 16.85
N ASP A 401 13.27 5.22 16.83
CA ASP A 401 11.95 4.90 16.28
C ASP A 401 10.84 5.29 17.26
N GLY A 402 10.20 6.42 17.03
CA GLY A 402 9.02 6.82 17.78
C GLY A 402 7.75 6.34 17.11
N HIS A 403 6.92 5.63 17.85
CA HIS A 403 5.52 5.48 17.42
C HIS A 403 4.80 6.78 17.73
N PHE A 404 4.43 7.50 16.68
CA PHE A 404 3.68 8.74 16.82
C PHE A 404 2.23 8.45 17.25
N THR A 405 1.76 9.19 18.26
CA THR A 405 0.34 9.17 18.62
C THR A 405 -0.48 9.81 17.50
N LYS A 406 -1.79 9.53 17.49
CA LYS A 406 -2.69 10.17 16.53
C LYS A 406 -2.62 11.70 16.59
N GLU A 407 -2.57 12.28 17.79
CA GLU A 407 -2.44 13.73 17.97
C GLU A 407 -1.15 14.29 17.35
N GLN A 408 -0.03 13.57 17.52
CA GLN A 408 1.24 13.94 16.92
C GLN A 408 1.21 13.84 15.39
N THR A 409 0.61 12.79 14.84
CA THR A 409 0.46 12.64 13.39
C THR A 409 -0.45 13.71 12.81
N ASP A 410 -1.59 13.99 13.42
CA ASP A 410 -2.52 15.04 12.99
C ASP A 410 -1.82 16.42 12.98
N TYR A 411 -0.99 16.69 13.98
CA TYR A 411 -0.19 17.91 14.03
C TYR A 411 0.87 17.98 12.93
N MET A 412 1.61 16.90 12.68
CA MET A 412 2.60 16.86 11.60
C MET A 412 1.95 16.99 10.22
N HIS A 413 0.76 16.40 10.01
CA HIS A 413 -0.04 16.64 8.80
C HIS A 413 -0.37 18.12 8.63
N PHE A 414 -0.83 18.77 9.69
CA PHE A 414 -1.11 20.20 9.66
C PHE A 414 0.13 21.03 9.32
N VAL A 415 1.30 20.70 9.91
CA VAL A 415 2.56 21.38 9.60
C VAL A 415 2.96 21.19 8.14
N ALA A 416 2.84 19.97 7.61
CA ALA A 416 3.13 19.67 6.21
C ALA A 416 2.19 20.42 5.27
N ASP A 417 0.88 20.49 5.59
CA ASP A 417 -0.11 21.27 4.84
C ASP A 417 0.24 22.77 4.83
N CYS A 418 0.65 23.30 5.97
CA CYS A 418 1.10 24.68 6.03
C CYS A 418 2.34 24.94 5.17
N LEU A 419 3.32 24.03 5.20
CA LEU A 419 4.56 24.18 4.42
C LEU A 419 4.32 24.08 2.91
N LYS A 420 3.55 23.09 2.45
CA LYS A 420 3.26 22.94 1.01
C LYS A 420 2.49 24.12 0.41
N MET A 421 1.74 24.86 1.24
CA MET A 421 1.02 26.06 0.83
C MET A 421 1.83 27.34 0.96
N ASN A 422 2.98 27.32 1.67
CA ASN A 422 3.82 28.49 1.93
C ASN A 422 5.29 28.21 1.58
N PRO A 423 5.69 28.30 0.31
CA PRO A 423 7.01 27.84 -0.17
C PRO A 423 8.20 28.60 0.44
N GLN A 424 7.97 29.78 1.03
CA GLN A 424 9.02 30.58 1.69
C GLN A 424 9.18 30.26 3.18
N ALA A 425 8.24 29.51 3.77
CA ALA A 425 8.32 29.11 5.16
C ALA A 425 9.33 27.97 5.34
N LYS A 426 10.19 28.07 6.35
CA LYS A 426 11.16 27.04 6.71
C LYS A 426 11.02 26.70 8.19
N ILE A 427 11.21 25.45 8.51
CA ILE A 427 11.21 24.94 9.88
C ILE A 427 12.52 24.24 10.19
N SER A 428 12.91 24.24 11.47
CA SER A 428 13.95 23.38 12.01
C SER A 428 13.29 22.26 12.79
N VAL A 429 13.70 21.03 12.51
CA VAL A 429 13.34 19.81 13.23
C VAL A 429 14.55 19.42 14.08
N ILE A 430 14.45 19.56 15.40
CA ILE A 430 15.58 19.42 16.30
C ILE A 430 15.36 18.21 17.20
N GLY A 431 16.26 17.23 17.11
CA GLY A 431 16.28 16.06 17.97
C GLY A 431 17.05 16.29 19.25
N TYR A 432 16.49 15.85 20.37
CA TYR A 432 17.09 15.94 21.70
C TYR A 432 17.21 14.56 22.35
N THR A 433 18.20 14.41 23.21
CA THR A 433 18.45 13.17 23.96
C THR A 433 18.46 13.42 25.47
N CYS A 434 18.55 12.36 26.25
CA CYS A 434 18.92 12.44 27.67
C CYS A 434 20.45 12.35 27.83
N ASN A 435 20.95 12.53 29.04
CA ASN A 435 22.37 12.53 29.35
C ASN A 435 23.02 11.13 29.47
N ILE A 436 22.34 10.07 29.03
CA ILE A 436 22.92 8.72 29.07
C ILE A 436 23.59 8.43 27.73
N GLY A 437 24.80 7.86 27.79
CA GLY A 437 25.63 7.56 26.63
C GLY A 437 26.69 8.62 26.36
N SER A 438 27.55 8.37 25.38
CA SER A 438 28.56 9.35 24.94
C SER A 438 27.89 10.46 24.11
N GLU A 439 28.58 11.57 23.93
CA GLU A 439 28.13 12.71 23.16
C GLU A 439 27.88 12.31 21.69
N ASN A 440 28.81 11.56 21.08
CA ASN A 440 28.68 11.07 19.71
C ASN A 440 27.45 10.16 19.52
N GLN A 441 27.18 9.26 20.48
CA GLN A 441 25.97 8.44 20.44
C GLN A 441 24.71 9.29 20.56
N ASN A 442 24.71 10.28 21.43
CA ASN A 442 23.58 11.18 21.59
C ASN A 442 23.36 12.08 20.35
N GLU A 443 24.45 12.43 19.65
CA GLU A 443 24.34 13.13 18.37
C GLU A 443 23.63 12.29 17.32
N VAL A 444 24.03 11.02 17.14
CA VAL A 444 23.37 10.08 16.22
C VAL A 444 21.90 9.91 16.58
N PHE A 445 21.56 9.58 17.83
CA PHE A 445 20.16 9.43 18.25
C PHE A 445 19.34 10.71 18.13
N GLY A 446 19.97 11.88 18.30
CA GLY A 446 19.31 13.15 18.09
C GLY A 446 18.94 13.36 16.62
N TYR A 447 19.88 13.11 15.71
CA TYR A 447 19.63 13.18 14.27
C TYR A 447 18.59 12.15 13.82
N ASP A 448 18.67 10.90 14.29
CA ASP A 448 17.70 9.87 13.93
C ASP A 448 16.26 10.27 14.33
N ARG A 449 16.09 10.87 15.51
CA ARG A 449 14.79 11.41 15.91
C ARG A 449 14.32 12.53 15.00
N ALA A 450 15.22 13.40 14.56
CA ALA A 450 14.90 14.47 13.63
C ALA A 450 14.54 13.90 12.24
N ILE A 451 15.28 12.90 11.73
CA ILE A 451 15.05 12.23 10.44
C ILE A 451 13.65 11.64 10.38
N HIS A 452 13.16 10.99 11.42
CA HIS A 452 11.83 10.39 11.45
C HIS A 452 10.72 11.44 11.24
N VAL A 453 10.82 12.57 11.93
CA VAL A 453 9.88 13.69 11.77
C VAL A 453 10.04 14.36 10.41
N HIS A 454 11.27 14.59 9.96
CA HIS A 454 11.56 15.13 8.63
C HIS A 454 10.90 14.28 7.53
N ASN A 455 11.20 12.96 7.51
CA ASN A 455 10.67 12.05 6.50
C ASN A 455 9.14 12.00 6.51
N TYR A 456 8.54 12.12 7.70
CA TYR A 456 7.09 12.20 7.81
C TYR A 456 6.56 13.47 7.14
N LEU A 457 7.14 14.62 7.41
CA LEU A 457 6.71 15.91 6.83
C LEU A 457 6.86 15.93 5.30
N ILE A 458 8.01 15.42 4.77
CA ILE A 458 8.23 15.32 3.32
C ILE A 458 7.20 14.38 2.67
N ARG A 459 6.94 13.24 3.29
CA ARG A 459 5.94 12.28 2.80
C ARG A 459 4.55 12.89 2.65
N TYR A 460 4.20 13.85 3.53
CA TYR A 460 2.90 14.54 3.53
C TYR A 460 2.90 15.89 2.82
N GLY A 461 3.93 16.16 2.02
CA GLY A 461 3.93 17.22 1.02
C GLY A 461 4.76 18.46 1.35
N ALA A 462 5.50 18.51 2.46
CA ALA A 462 6.52 19.52 2.67
C ALA A 462 7.65 19.35 1.65
N PHE A 463 8.32 20.43 1.26
CA PHE A 463 9.47 20.38 0.34
C PHE A 463 10.77 20.21 1.15
N GLU A 464 11.73 19.46 0.58
CA GLU A 464 13.03 19.16 1.21
C GLU A 464 13.75 20.42 1.73
N ASP A 465 13.72 21.51 0.96
CA ASP A 465 14.39 22.77 1.31
C ASP A 465 13.69 23.58 2.41
N GLN A 466 12.51 23.14 2.85
CA GLN A 466 11.73 23.75 3.93
C GLN A 466 12.01 23.15 5.30
N VAL A 467 12.52 21.91 5.37
CA VAL A 467 12.69 21.18 6.63
C VAL A 467 14.16 20.98 6.91
N ILE A 468 14.70 21.74 7.83
CA ILE A 468 16.13 21.70 8.23
C ILE A 468 16.26 20.84 9.47
N MET A 469 17.05 19.77 9.39
CA MET A 469 17.33 18.89 10.53
C MET A 469 18.50 19.41 11.37
N ASP A 470 18.39 19.24 12.69
CA ASP A 470 19.43 19.58 13.65
C ASP A 470 19.34 18.69 14.90
N THR A 471 20.39 18.63 15.68
CA THR A 471 20.38 18.01 17.00
C THR A 471 21.04 18.90 18.02
N LYS A 472 20.51 18.86 19.24
CA LYS A 472 21.12 19.53 20.42
C LYS A 472 21.51 18.53 21.47
N THR A 473 21.51 17.27 21.16
CA THR A 473 21.86 16.20 22.09
C THR A 473 21.15 16.37 23.46
N PHE A 474 21.84 16.35 24.55
CA PHE A 474 21.32 16.54 25.92
C PHE A 474 21.57 17.95 26.49
N HIS A 475 22.06 18.91 25.71
CA HIS A 475 22.45 20.21 26.16
C HIS A 475 21.33 21.21 26.47
N ASP A 476 20.10 20.89 26.03
CA ASP A 476 18.90 21.74 26.27
C ASP A 476 17.76 20.90 26.89
N PRO A 477 17.92 20.40 28.13
CA PRO A 477 16.95 19.51 28.74
C PRO A 477 15.70 20.30 29.19
N VAL A 478 14.49 19.71 28.97
CA VAL A 478 13.24 20.26 29.47
C VAL A 478 12.87 19.78 30.88
N ALA A 479 13.59 18.78 31.38
CA ALA A 479 13.47 18.26 32.73
C ALA A 479 14.87 17.85 33.26
N PRO A 480 15.09 17.81 34.59
CA PRO A 480 16.33 17.26 35.14
C PRO A 480 16.58 15.84 34.67
N ASN A 481 17.86 15.49 34.41
CA ASN A 481 18.22 14.12 33.98
C ASN A 481 18.47 13.18 35.21
N ASP A 482 17.74 13.36 36.29
CA ASP A 482 17.90 12.70 37.59
C ASP A 482 17.22 11.31 37.66
N CYS A 483 16.12 11.14 36.96
CA CYS A 483 15.38 9.89 36.96
C CYS A 483 14.82 9.59 35.53
N GLU A 484 14.44 8.32 35.31
CA GLU A 484 13.97 7.88 33.99
C GLU A 484 12.71 8.65 33.51
N LYS A 485 11.78 8.95 34.41
CA LYS A 485 10.58 9.74 34.09
C LYS A 485 10.93 11.12 33.52
N ASN A 486 11.99 11.75 34.02
CA ASN A 486 12.45 13.06 33.55
C ASN A 486 13.32 12.92 32.29
N ARG A 487 14.22 11.92 32.25
CA ARG A 487 15.00 11.61 31.04
C ARG A 487 14.11 11.32 29.82
N ALA A 488 12.99 10.61 30.01
CA ALA A 488 12.01 10.35 28.94
C ALA A 488 11.46 11.64 28.33
N LYS A 489 11.28 12.70 29.10
CA LYS A 489 10.84 14.01 28.57
C LYS A 489 11.92 14.69 27.72
N ASN A 490 13.19 14.43 28.01
CA ASN A 490 14.32 15.00 27.28
C ASN A 490 14.55 14.29 25.94
N ARG A 491 14.17 13.01 25.80
CA ARG A 491 14.18 12.26 24.53
C ARG A 491 13.00 12.70 23.67
N ARG A 492 13.18 13.77 22.91
CA ARG A 492 12.11 14.42 22.14
C ARG A 492 12.60 14.98 20.81
N THR A 493 11.67 15.34 19.96
CA THR A 493 11.90 16.17 18.77
C THR A 493 11.06 17.43 18.86
N GLU A 494 11.64 18.58 18.54
CA GLU A 494 10.92 19.86 18.47
C GLU A 494 10.89 20.38 17.05
N ILE A 495 9.75 20.93 16.65
CA ILE A 495 9.56 21.65 15.39
C ILE A 495 9.54 23.15 15.70
N LYS A 496 10.39 23.93 15.03
CA LYS A 496 10.49 25.39 15.23
C LYS A 496 10.43 26.12 13.89
N LEU A 497 9.60 27.15 13.78
CA LEU A 497 9.60 28.03 12.62
C LEU A 497 10.91 28.83 12.60
N ILE A 498 11.62 28.80 11.47
CA ILE A 498 12.79 29.64 11.23
C ILE A 498 12.28 31.01 10.81
N LYS A 499 12.49 32.01 11.68
CA LYS A 499 12.22 33.40 11.33
C LYS A 499 13.33 33.91 10.42
N LYS A 500 12.93 34.56 9.31
CA LYS A 500 13.85 35.33 8.48
C LYS A 500 14.38 36.54 9.25
#